data_2854d27a24d26ea14fe4065815a29ed7
#
_entry.id   2854d27a24d26ea14fe4065815a29ed7
#
_cell.length_a   1.000
_cell.length_b   1.000
_cell.length_c   1.000
_cell.angle_alpha   90.00
_cell.angle_beta   90.00
_cell.angle_gamma   90.00
#
_symmetry.space_group_name_H-M   'P 1'
#
loop_
_entity.id
_entity.type
_entity.pdbx_description
1 polymer ?
#
loop_
_entity_poly.entity_id
_entity_poly.type
_entity_poly.pdbx_seq_one_letter_code
_entity_poly.pdbx_strand_id
1 'polypeptide(L)'
;MADVIFMDLGFPVTLVDPPMIEVWGQMVPDIDMGWIQDSAVRLLLVKAARLTGSEVGFIRSYFRLRQVDLARVLNMANHSVVSQWESRHDEPSGMDYNTEVLLRLWMATRLGRQDSLAELLETGLKNMSQRADGPLRIEFGRAP
;
A
#
# COMPACT_ATOMS: atom_id res chain seq x y z
N MET A 1 2.62 -20.10 16.52
CA MET A 1 2.82 -19.22 15.38
C MET A 1 1.57 -18.46 15.11
N ALA A 2 1.52 -17.26 15.58
CA ALA A 2 0.33 -16.45 15.48
C ALA A 2 0.55 -15.31 14.50
N ASP A 3 -0.39 -15.16 13.60
CA ASP A 3 -0.45 -13.96 12.78
C ASP A 3 -1.03 -12.82 13.64
N VAL A 4 -0.57 -11.61 13.38
CA VAL A 4 -1.00 -10.42 14.10
C VAL A 4 -1.61 -9.45 13.12
N ILE A 5 -2.77 -8.89 13.45
CA ILE A 5 -3.38 -7.82 12.66
C ILE A 5 -2.82 -6.49 13.14
N PHE A 6 -2.23 -5.74 12.23
CA PHE A 6 -1.57 -4.47 12.50
C PHE A 6 -2.34 -3.36 11.81
N MET A 7 -2.72 -2.33 12.56
CA MET A 7 -3.61 -1.27 12.07
C MET A 7 -2.94 0.10 11.93
N ASP A 8 -1.68 0.21 12.33
CA ASP A 8 -1.03 1.53 12.47
C ASP A 8 -0.69 2.21 11.15
N LEU A 9 -0.86 1.50 10.02
CA LEU A 9 -0.69 2.10 8.70
C LEU A 9 -1.95 2.82 8.19
N GLY A 10 -3.06 2.71 8.92
CA GLY A 10 -4.34 3.26 8.52
C GLY A 10 -5.26 2.25 7.84
N PHE A 11 -4.82 1.01 7.67
CA PHE A 11 -5.59 -0.11 7.13
C PHE A 11 -5.05 -1.41 7.72
N PRO A 12 -5.84 -2.49 7.73
CA PRO A 12 -5.39 -3.73 8.33
C PRO A 12 -4.27 -4.38 7.50
N VAL A 13 -3.24 -4.83 8.18
CA VAL A 13 -2.14 -5.60 7.61
C VAL A 13 -1.95 -6.83 8.48
N THR A 14 -1.87 -8.00 7.85
CA THR A 14 -1.55 -9.23 8.57
C THR A 14 -0.04 -9.39 8.64
N LEU A 15 0.51 -9.35 9.85
CA LEU A 15 1.92 -9.68 10.08
C LEU A 15 1.99 -11.19 10.27
N VAL A 16 2.62 -11.87 9.33
CA VAL A 16 2.69 -13.32 9.30
C VAL A 16 3.88 -13.78 10.12
N ASP A 17 3.60 -14.42 11.26
CA ASP A 17 4.61 -14.97 12.17
C ASP A 17 5.71 -13.97 12.51
N PRO A 18 5.37 -12.77 13.04
CA PRO A 18 6.37 -11.76 13.37
C PRO A 18 7.20 -12.21 14.57
N PRO A 19 8.45 -11.72 14.69
CA PRO A 19 9.20 -11.90 15.92
C PRO A 19 8.47 -11.22 17.07
N MET A 20 8.50 -11.86 18.23
CA MET A 20 7.77 -11.39 19.42
C MET A 20 8.76 -11.05 20.51
N ILE A 21 8.41 -10.06 21.32
CA ILE A 21 9.20 -9.64 22.47
C ILE A 21 8.26 -9.45 23.66
N GLU A 22 8.76 -9.76 24.86
CA GLU A 22 8.00 -9.55 26.08
C GLU A 22 8.19 -8.10 26.56
N VAL A 23 7.08 -7.38 26.72
CA VAL A 23 7.06 -6.02 27.26
C VAL A 23 6.00 -5.98 28.37
N TRP A 24 6.44 -5.64 29.59
CA TRP A 24 5.53 -5.55 30.75
C TRP A 24 4.69 -6.82 30.95
N GLY A 25 5.31 -7.99 30.77
CA GLY A 25 4.63 -9.28 30.93
C GLY A 25 3.75 -9.70 29.76
N GLN A 26 3.69 -8.94 28.68
CA GLN A 26 2.89 -9.24 27.48
C GLN A 26 3.80 -9.47 26.28
N MET A 27 3.44 -10.46 25.47
CA MET A 27 4.12 -10.69 24.20
C MET A 27 3.56 -9.76 23.15
N VAL A 28 4.43 -8.96 22.54
CA VAL A 28 4.07 -8.01 21.47
C VAL A 28 5.00 -8.22 20.29
N PRO A 29 4.57 -7.87 19.06
CA PRO A 29 5.47 -7.96 17.92
C PRO A 29 6.67 -7.04 18.07
N ASP A 30 7.86 -7.60 17.82
CA ASP A 30 9.11 -6.84 17.77
C ASP A 30 9.34 -6.43 16.33
N ILE A 31 8.86 -5.25 15.97
CA ILE A 31 8.84 -4.78 14.59
C ILE A 31 9.54 -3.44 14.44
N ASP A 32 10.17 -3.27 13.30
CA ASP A 32 10.69 -1.99 12.84
C ASP A 32 9.63 -1.33 11.96
N MET A 33 9.09 -0.20 12.41
CA MET A 33 8.02 0.50 11.68
C MET A 33 8.47 0.91 10.29
N GLY A 34 9.70 1.37 10.11
CA GLY A 34 10.22 1.74 8.80
C GLY A 34 10.23 0.56 7.84
N TRP A 35 10.64 -0.61 8.34
CA TRP A 35 10.64 -1.83 7.53
C TRP A 35 9.21 -2.26 7.15
N ILE A 36 8.26 -2.13 8.08
CA ILE A 36 6.85 -2.43 7.82
C ILE A 36 6.31 -1.51 6.73
N GLN A 37 6.58 -0.22 6.82
CA GLN A 37 6.13 0.77 5.84
C GLN A 37 6.75 0.50 4.46
N ASP A 38 8.04 0.23 4.40
CA ASP A 38 8.73 -0.09 3.14
C ASP A 38 8.15 -1.36 2.51
N SER A 39 7.91 -2.38 3.33
CA SER A 39 7.32 -3.63 2.86
C SER A 39 5.91 -3.41 2.35
N ALA A 40 5.11 -2.64 3.06
CA ALA A 40 3.72 -2.36 2.66
C ALA A 40 3.65 -1.62 1.33
N VAL A 41 4.46 -0.58 1.14
CA VAL A 41 4.41 0.21 -0.10
C VAL A 41 4.82 -0.65 -1.31
N ARG A 42 5.78 -1.55 -1.14
CA ARG A 42 6.21 -2.46 -2.22
C ARG A 42 5.12 -3.46 -2.57
N LEU A 43 4.42 -3.98 -1.57
CA LEU A 43 3.29 -4.89 -1.79
C LEU A 43 2.11 -4.18 -2.44
N LEU A 44 1.85 -2.92 -2.07
CA LEU A 44 0.80 -2.13 -2.70
C LEU A 44 1.10 -1.84 -4.16
N LEU A 45 2.38 -1.66 -4.50
CA LEU A 45 2.79 -1.45 -5.90
C LEU A 45 2.32 -2.59 -6.79
N VAL A 46 2.40 -3.83 -6.31
CA VAL A 46 2.08 -5.04 -7.10
C VAL A 46 0.76 -5.69 -6.68
N LYS A 47 -0.03 -5.03 -5.88
CA LYS A 47 -1.32 -5.56 -5.41
C LYS A 47 -2.22 -5.91 -6.59
N ALA A 48 -2.79 -7.12 -6.57
CA ALA A 48 -3.65 -7.62 -7.64
C ALA A 48 -5.10 -7.16 -7.52
N ALA A 49 -5.35 -6.08 -6.78
CA ALA A 49 -6.65 -5.45 -6.62
C ALA A 49 -6.49 -3.94 -6.65
N ARG A 50 -7.61 -3.24 -6.87
CA ARG A 50 -7.61 -1.77 -6.86
C ARG A 50 -7.24 -1.27 -5.46
N LEU A 51 -6.54 -0.16 -5.41
CA LEU A 51 -6.14 0.46 -4.14
C LEU A 51 -7.37 1.01 -3.43
N THR A 52 -7.39 0.85 -2.10
CA THR A 52 -8.42 1.46 -1.25
C THR A 52 -8.08 2.92 -0.97
N GLY A 53 -9.05 3.67 -0.44
CA GLY A 53 -8.82 5.04 -0.05
C GLY A 53 -7.74 5.18 1.01
N SER A 54 -7.74 4.32 2.01
CA SER A 54 -6.71 4.34 3.07
C SER A 54 -5.33 3.99 2.52
N GLU A 55 -5.25 3.08 1.55
CA GLU A 55 -4.00 2.74 0.90
C GLU A 55 -3.45 3.91 0.09
N VAL A 56 -4.31 4.65 -0.61
CA VAL A 56 -3.88 5.87 -1.31
C VAL A 56 -3.31 6.89 -0.33
N GLY A 57 -3.98 7.09 0.80
CA GLY A 57 -3.50 7.99 1.85
C GLY A 57 -2.16 7.55 2.42
N PHE A 58 -1.97 6.25 2.65
CA PHE A 58 -0.71 5.70 3.11
C PHE A 58 0.42 5.94 2.09
N ILE A 59 0.17 5.64 0.82
CA ILE A 59 1.15 5.86 -0.25
C ILE A 59 1.55 7.33 -0.29
N ARG A 60 0.58 8.22 -0.25
CA ARG A 60 0.84 9.66 -0.26
C ARG A 60 1.74 10.06 0.90
N SER A 61 1.40 9.63 2.11
CA SER A 61 2.17 9.93 3.32
C SER A 61 3.57 9.31 3.28
N TYR A 62 3.69 8.11 2.77
CA TYR A 62 4.98 7.44 2.65
C TYR A 62 5.96 8.24 1.80
N PHE A 63 5.49 8.81 0.70
CA PHE A 63 6.32 9.65 -0.17
C PHE A 63 6.32 11.13 0.26
N ARG A 64 5.72 11.43 1.41
CA ARG A 64 5.68 12.79 2.00
C ARG A 64 5.06 13.83 1.09
N LEU A 65 3.98 13.44 0.40
CA LEU A 65 3.23 14.31 -0.48
C LEU A 65 2.01 14.87 0.23
N ARG A 66 1.72 16.14 0.02
CA ARG A 66 0.41 16.69 0.36
C ARG A 66 -0.60 16.24 -0.71
N GLN A 67 -1.89 16.39 -0.42
CA GLN A 67 -2.92 16.04 -1.41
C GLN A 67 -2.73 16.82 -2.73
N VAL A 68 -2.37 18.10 -2.63
CA VAL A 68 -2.11 18.93 -3.82
C VAL A 68 -0.90 18.42 -4.61
N ASP A 69 0.11 17.90 -3.93
CA ASP A 69 1.30 17.37 -4.59
C ASP A 69 0.97 16.08 -5.35
N LEU A 70 0.18 15.19 -4.75
CA LEU A 70 -0.23 13.96 -5.42
C LEU A 70 -1.10 14.28 -6.64
N ALA A 71 -2.03 15.21 -6.50
CA ALA A 71 -2.84 15.65 -7.65
C ALA A 71 -1.95 16.16 -8.79
N ARG A 72 -0.91 16.89 -8.46
CA ARG A 72 0.04 17.41 -9.47
C ARG A 72 0.83 16.27 -10.13
N VAL A 73 1.30 15.30 -9.35
CA VAL A 73 1.99 14.13 -9.89
C VAL A 73 1.11 13.38 -10.89
N LEU A 74 -0.18 13.26 -10.58
CA LEU A 74 -1.13 12.54 -11.42
C LEU A 74 -1.82 13.42 -12.46
N ASN A 75 -1.36 14.66 -12.62
CA ASN A 75 -1.89 15.62 -13.58
C ASN A 75 -3.40 15.85 -13.42
N MET A 76 -3.87 15.92 -12.18
CA MET A 76 -5.27 16.21 -11.89
C MET A 76 -5.47 17.71 -11.76
N ALA A 77 -6.58 18.22 -12.32
CA ALA A 77 -6.89 19.63 -12.31
C ALA A 77 -7.24 20.15 -10.92
N ASN A 78 -7.78 19.30 -10.04
CA ASN A 78 -8.26 19.70 -8.73
C ASN A 78 -7.79 18.69 -7.68
N HIS A 79 -7.14 19.19 -6.63
CA HIS A 79 -6.64 18.35 -5.55
C HIS A 79 -7.75 17.76 -4.66
N SER A 80 -8.98 18.29 -4.73
CA SER A 80 -10.09 17.74 -3.95
C SER A 80 -10.43 16.29 -4.36
N VAL A 81 -10.06 15.88 -5.55
CA VAL A 81 -10.26 14.49 -5.99
C VAL A 81 -9.45 13.53 -5.13
N VAL A 82 -8.26 13.93 -4.69
CA VAL A 82 -7.42 13.09 -3.80
C VAL A 82 -8.13 12.90 -2.46
N SER A 83 -8.70 13.96 -1.91
CA SER A 83 -9.48 13.88 -0.69
C SER A 83 -10.67 12.93 -0.85
N GLN A 84 -11.34 12.97 -2.00
CA GLN A 84 -12.46 12.06 -2.29
C GLN A 84 -12.01 10.60 -2.33
N TRP A 85 -10.85 10.31 -2.96
CA TRP A 85 -10.31 8.96 -2.96
C TRP A 85 -10.04 8.46 -1.53
N GLU A 86 -9.35 9.27 -0.75
CA GLU A 86 -8.96 8.88 0.61
C GLU A 86 -10.17 8.71 1.53
N SER A 87 -11.27 9.42 1.27
CA SER A 87 -12.49 9.32 2.07
C SER A 87 -13.21 7.97 1.94
N ARG A 88 -12.82 7.15 0.97
CA ARG A 88 -13.41 5.81 0.79
C ARG A 88 -12.90 4.80 1.81
N HIS A 89 -11.86 5.11 2.55
CA HIS A 89 -11.28 4.27 3.62
C HIS A 89 -10.96 2.84 3.12
N ASP A 90 -11.67 1.83 3.61
CA ASP A 90 -11.42 0.43 3.26
C ASP A 90 -12.08 -0.01 1.95
N GLU A 91 -12.83 0.88 1.29
CA GLU A 91 -13.40 0.63 -0.01
C GLU A 91 -12.44 1.03 -1.13
N PRO A 92 -12.60 0.49 -2.36
CA PRO A 92 -11.81 0.98 -3.49
C PRO A 92 -11.91 2.49 -3.63
N SER A 93 -10.80 3.15 -3.92
CA SER A 93 -10.70 4.61 -3.87
C SER A 93 -11.60 5.33 -4.88
N GLY A 94 -12.00 4.63 -5.94
CA GLY A 94 -12.73 5.27 -7.04
C GLY A 94 -11.82 5.92 -8.07
N MET A 95 -10.51 5.80 -7.88
CA MET A 95 -9.54 6.24 -8.88
C MET A 95 -9.76 5.44 -10.17
N ASP A 96 -9.75 6.10 -11.33
CA ASP A 96 -9.91 5.36 -12.55
C ASP A 96 -8.68 4.51 -12.86
N TYR A 97 -8.84 3.53 -13.73
CA TYR A 97 -7.79 2.57 -14.04
C TYR A 97 -6.50 3.26 -14.52
N ASN A 98 -6.63 4.19 -15.45
CA ASN A 98 -5.46 4.84 -16.03
C ASN A 98 -4.71 5.67 -15.00
N THR A 99 -5.42 6.33 -14.10
CA THR A 99 -4.81 7.12 -13.03
C THR A 99 -4.11 6.22 -12.05
N GLU A 100 -4.70 5.07 -11.71
CA GLU A 100 -4.05 4.12 -10.81
C GLU A 100 -2.79 3.51 -11.44
N VAL A 101 -2.83 3.20 -12.73
CA VAL A 101 -1.64 2.74 -13.45
C VAL A 101 -0.54 3.81 -13.38
N LEU A 102 -0.89 5.08 -13.61
CA LEU A 102 0.06 6.18 -13.52
C LEU A 102 0.66 6.29 -12.12
N LEU A 103 -0.16 6.16 -11.08
CA LEU A 103 0.32 6.19 -9.69
C LEU A 103 1.32 5.05 -9.44
N ARG A 104 0.99 3.84 -9.85
CA ARG A 104 1.88 2.68 -9.65
C ARG A 104 3.16 2.83 -10.46
N LEU A 105 3.09 3.40 -11.65
CA LEU A 105 4.25 3.70 -12.46
C LEU A 105 5.18 4.69 -11.76
N TRP A 106 4.61 5.75 -11.20
CA TRP A 106 5.35 6.74 -10.43
C TRP A 106 6.01 6.11 -9.20
N MET A 107 5.25 5.28 -8.46
CA MET A 107 5.77 4.54 -7.29
C MET A 107 6.95 3.66 -7.68
N ALA A 108 6.82 2.90 -8.76
CA ALA A 108 7.87 2.00 -9.23
C ALA A 108 9.15 2.78 -9.55
N THR A 109 9.01 3.93 -10.17
CA THR A 109 10.15 4.81 -10.47
C THR A 109 10.84 5.27 -9.20
N ARG A 110 10.07 5.70 -8.20
CA ARG A 110 10.62 6.17 -6.92
C ARG A 110 11.25 5.05 -6.11
N LEU A 111 10.72 3.84 -6.23
CA LEU A 111 11.22 2.67 -5.49
C LEU A 111 12.31 1.91 -6.23
N GLY A 112 12.65 2.30 -7.46
CA GLY A 112 13.61 1.57 -8.28
C GLY A 112 13.10 0.19 -8.70
N ARG A 113 11.79 0.04 -8.93
CA ARG A 113 11.12 -1.23 -9.22
C ARG A 113 10.47 -1.25 -10.60
N GLN A 114 11.11 -0.66 -11.60
CA GLN A 114 10.58 -0.61 -12.96
C GLN A 114 10.34 -2.00 -13.57
N ASP A 115 11.17 -2.97 -13.21
CA ASP A 115 11.01 -4.37 -13.63
C ASP A 115 9.70 -4.98 -13.10
N SER A 116 9.38 -4.73 -11.84
CA SER A 116 8.13 -5.21 -11.23
C SER A 116 6.92 -4.60 -11.93
N LEU A 117 7.02 -3.34 -12.35
CA LEU A 117 5.92 -2.68 -13.05
C LEU A 117 5.72 -3.30 -14.42
N ALA A 118 6.79 -3.58 -15.18
CA ALA A 118 6.68 -4.21 -16.49
C ALA A 118 5.95 -5.55 -16.39
N GLU A 119 6.32 -6.36 -15.41
CA GLU A 119 5.66 -7.64 -15.15
C GLU A 119 4.18 -7.44 -14.79
N LEU A 120 3.89 -6.47 -13.95
CA LEU A 120 2.53 -6.18 -13.53
C LEU A 120 1.65 -5.74 -14.72
N LEU A 121 2.19 -4.91 -15.61
CA LEU A 121 1.46 -4.46 -16.81
C LEU A 121 1.15 -5.63 -17.74
N GLU A 122 2.05 -6.59 -17.86
CA GLU A 122 1.85 -7.74 -18.74
C GLU A 122 0.88 -8.76 -18.19
N THR A 123 0.87 -8.97 -16.85
CA THR A 123 0.17 -10.10 -16.23
C THR A 123 -0.97 -9.71 -15.31
N GLY A 124 -0.94 -8.55 -14.70
CA GLY A 124 -1.78 -8.27 -13.55
C GLY A 124 -2.76 -7.12 -13.67
N LEU A 125 -2.37 -6.00 -14.27
CA LEU A 125 -3.21 -4.80 -14.20
C LEU A 125 -4.50 -4.94 -15.01
N LYS A 126 -4.47 -5.65 -16.11
CA LYS A 126 -5.66 -5.83 -16.96
C LYS A 126 -6.78 -6.59 -16.27
N ASN A 127 -6.41 -7.49 -15.36
CA ASN A 127 -7.35 -8.37 -14.67
C ASN A 127 -7.44 -8.05 -13.18
N MET A 128 -7.07 -6.83 -12.81
CA MET A 128 -7.06 -6.40 -11.42
C MET A 128 -8.48 -6.39 -10.85
N SER A 129 -8.69 -7.12 -9.77
CA SER A 129 -9.99 -7.17 -9.10
C SER A 129 -10.28 -5.85 -8.37
N GLN A 130 -11.57 -5.55 -8.17
CA GLN A 130 -11.95 -4.35 -7.42
C GLN A 130 -11.54 -4.45 -5.95
N ARG A 131 -11.68 -5.63 -5.35
CA ARG A 131 -11.37 -5.85 -3.93
C ARG A 131 -10.37 -6.98 -3.77
N ALA A 132 -9.50 -6.84 -2.78
CA ALA A 132 -8.62 -7.92 -2.37
C ALA A 132 -9.41 -8.96 -1.57
N ASP A 133 -8.91 -10.21 -1.57
CA ASP A 133 -9.52 -11.31 -0.81
C ASP A 133 -9.32 -11.16 0.70
N GLY A 134 -8.44 -10.31 1.13
CA GLY A 134 -8.17 -10.09 2.54
C GLY A 134 -7.13 -9.00 2.75
N PRO A 135 -6.72 -8.76 4.01
CA PRO A 135 -5.69 -7.77 4.31
C PRO A 135 -4.36 -8.07 3.64
N LEU A 136 -3.58 -7.02 3.43
CA LEU A 136 -2.20 -7.13 2.98
C LEU A 136 -1.43 -8.02 3.96
N ARG A 137 -0.57 -8.90 3.44
CA ARG A 137 0.20 -9.84 4.27
C ARG A 137 1.67 -9.50 4.17
N ILE A 138 2.29 -9.25 5.32
CA ILE A 138 3.74 -9.04 5.42
C ILE A 138 4.35 -10.23 6.12
N GLU A 139 5.24 -10.93 5.44
CA GLU A 139 5.88 -12.13 5.94
C GLU A 139 7.26 -11.79 6.54
N PHE A 140 7.58 -12.44 7.65
CA PHE A 140 8.84 -12.29 8.35
C PHE A 140 9.69 -13.55 8.14
N GLY A 141 11.00 -13.40 8.32
CA GLY A 141 11.92 -14.53 8.25
C GLY A 141 12.33 -14.96 6.85
N ARG A 142 11.91 -14.24 5.82
CA ARG A 142 12.32 -14.49 4.45
C ARG A 142 13.19 -13.36 3.95
N ALA A 143 14.25 -13.70 3.22
CA ALA A 143 15.05 -12.71 2.54
C ALA A 143 14.18 -11.99 1.50
N PRO A 144 14.27 -10.67 1.41
CA PRO A 144 13.52 -9.93 0.42
C PRO A 144 13.95 -10.26 -1.02
#